data_723f423d96dd51195e47ad4a59ffd041
#
_entry.id   723f423d96dd51195e47ad4a59ffd041
#
_cell.length_a   1.000
_cell.length_b   1.000
_cell.length_c   1.000
_cell.angle_alpha   90.00
_cell.angle_beta   90.00
_cell.angle_gamma   90.00
#
_symmetry.space_group_name_H-M   'P 1'
#
loop_
_entity.id
_entity.type
_entity.pdbx_description
1 polymer ?
#
loop_
_entity_poly.entity_id
_entity_poly.type
_entity_poly.pdbx_seq_one_letter_code
_entity_poly.pdbx_strand_id
1 'polypeptide(L)'
;MFKDIIVGVTPTGIEDCAVQAAMEFARKFESKLYLVHVAGMAQGWGSIETLEPSGETARLKERIAESYGPLLQGIADAQILVVPGIPHNEILRLARAKNTDLIVMGPHTREYEETRSQMWGMAGSTLERVSQKARCPVMIVHKDVTCKDPLFTNILVATDFSDQAECAVSYGGQMARQYKAGLTVMHVAEGPESHGEIVGRLESVYRPRLDGIAACSFEACRGKPSMEILRMGQQVGADLIVMAHHSRESDPEKAFLGSTVTQVALNAPCLTMSVNRHFDLRCGLMYDQTGKVVEAEARV
;
A
#
# COMPACT_ATOMS: atom_id res chain seq x y z
N MET A 1 -6.74 11.66 -7.41
CA MET A 1 -6.54 10.20 -7.29
C MET A 1 -6.96 9.74 -5.90
N PHE A 2 -6.28 10.11 -4.85
CA PHE A 2 -6.66 9.80 -3.48
C PHE A 2 -7.33 11.03 -2.85
N LYS A 3 -8.54 10.89 -2.29
CA LYS A 3 -9.29 11.97 -1.63
C LYS A 3 -9.25 11.85 -0.11
N ASP A 4 -9.32 10.63 0.39
CA ASP A 4 -9.32 10.32 1.81
C ASP A 4 -8.21 9.32 2.12
N ILE A 5 -7.22 9.74 2.93
CA ILE A 5 -6.02 8.96 3.24
C ILE A 5 -5.98 8.69 4.75
N ILE A 6 -5.82 7.43 5.13
CA ILE A 6 -5.48 7.05 6.50
C ILE A 6 -3.99 6.77 6.59
N VAL A 7 -3.32 7.34 7.60
CA VAL A 7 -1.97 6.95 8.00
C VAL A 7 -1.96 6.43 9.42
N GLY A 8 -1.44 5.22 9.60
CA GLY A 8 -1.25 4.63 10.92
C GLY A 8 -0.07 5.28 11.63
N VAL A 9 -0.27 5.79 12.85
CA VAL A 9 0.77 6.49 13.62
C VAL A 9 0.91 5.93 15.02
N THR A 10 2.09 6.14 15.62
CA THR A 10 2.36 5.87 17.03
C THR A 10 2.53 7.18 17.82
N PRO A 11 2.29 7.20 19.14
CA PRO A 11 2.41 8.41 19.95
C PRO A 11 3.86 8.89 20.12
N THR A 12 4.84 8.11 19.72
CA THR A 12 6.26 8.32 20.02
C THR A 12 7.00 9.21 19.03
N GLY A 13 6.31 9.76 18.01
CA GLY A 13 6.89 10.74 17.11
C GLY A 13 8.20 10.29 16.48
N ILE A 14 8.19 9.20 15.76
CA ILE A 14 9.35 8.78 14.98
C ILE A 14 9.39 9.62 13.70
N GLU A 15 10.59 9.89 13.17
CA GLU A 15 10.72 10.33 11.79
C GLU A 15 10.06 9.29 10.89
N ASP A 16 8.80 9.51 10.60
CA ASP A 16 7.93 8.51 10.04
C ASP A 16 7.77 8.82 8.55
N CYS A 17 8.56 8.16 7.74
CA CYS A 17 8.45 8.29 6.29
C CYS A 17 7.02 7.95 5.80
N ALA A 18 6.25 7.15 6.55
CA ALA A 18 4.86 6.88 6.23
C ALA A 18 4.02 8.16 6.33
N VAL A 19 4.22 8.97 7.37
CA VAL A 19 3.54 10.26 7.51
C VAL A 19 4.02 11.23 6.43
N GLN A 20 5.31 11.30 6.16
CA GLN A 20 5.86 12.17 5.10
C GLN A 20 5.27 11.80 3.71
N ALA A 21 5.22 10.51 3.38
CA ALA A 21 4.60 10.04 2.14
C ALA A 21 3.10 10.37 2.08
N ALA A 22 2.37 10.16 3.18
CA ALA A 22 0.95 10.49 3.24
C ALA A 22 0.69 11.99 3.09
N MET A 23 1.56 12.83 3.65
CA MET A 23 1.50 14.29 3.50
C MET A 23 1.77 14.74 2.06
N GLU A 24 2.74 14.11 1.40
CA GLU A 24 3.03 14.40 -0.01
C GLU A 24 1.82 14.06 -0.90
N PHE A 25 1.18 12.91 -0.66
CA PHE A 25 -0.08 12.58 -1.32
C PHE A 25 -1.18 13.61 -0.99
N ALA A 26 -1.30 14.00 0.28
CA ALA A 26 -2.34 14.95 0.69
C ALA A 26 -2.16 16.31 0.02
N ARG A 27 -0.93 16.82 -0.10
CA ARG A 27 -0.63 18.05 -0.83
C ARG A 27 -0.91 17.92 -2.33
N LYS A 28 -0.44 16.82 -2.94
CA LYS A 28 -0.55 16.61 -4.39
C LYS A 28 -1.98 16.41 -4.86
N PHE A 29 -2.80 15.72 -4.08
CA PHE A 29 -4.16 15.34 -4.45
C PHE A 29 -5.24 16.14 -3.70
N GLU A 30 -4.84 17.12 -2.88
CA GLU A 30 -5.74 17.89 -2.01
C GLU A 30 -6.61 16.98 -1.14
N SER A 31 -5.96 15.98 -0.55
CA SER A 31 -6.64 14.90 0.18
C SER A 31 -6.90 15.28 1.63
N LYS A 32 -7.95 14.69 2.21
CA LYS A 32 -8.11 14.62 3.66
C LYS A 32 -7.16 13.59 4.24
N LEU A 33 -6.44 13.98 5.29
CA LEU A 33 -5.47 13.12 5.95
C LEU A 33 -5.95 12.77 7.37
N TYR A 34 -6.09 11.48 7.64
CA TYR A 34 -6.45 10.97 8.96
C TYR A 34 -5.23 10.28 9.57
N LEU A 35 -4.65 10.90 10.62
CA LEU A 35 -3.62 10.27 11.44
C LEU A 35 -4.33 9.39 12.46
N VAL A 36 -4.22 8.08 12.31
CA VAL A 36 -4.95 7.10 13.13
C VAL A 36 -4.00 6.40 14.07
N HIS A 37 -4.24 6.55 15.36
CA HIS A 37 -3.65 5.72 16.42
C HIS A 37 -4.73 4.83 17.02
N VAL A 38 -4.48 3.54 17.06
CA VAL A 38 -5.34 2.62 17.78
C VAL A 38 -4.68 2.29 19.11
N ALA A 39 -5.27 2.79 20.21
CA ALA A 39 -4.87 2.44 21.56
C ALA A 39 -5.23 0.97 21.78
N GLY A 40 -4.25 0.10 21.56
CA GLY A 40 -4.41 -1.33 21.76
C GLY A 40 -4.70 -1.63 23.22
N MET A 41 -5.51 -2.63 23.49
CA MET A 41 -5.62 -3.23 24.80
C MET A 41 -4.30 -3.95 25.11
N ALA A 42 -3.31 -3.20 25.57
CA ALA A 42 -2.11 -3.78 26.12
C ALA A 42 -2.50 -4.53 27.39
N GLN A 43 -2.44 -5.84 27.33
CA GLN A 43 -2.56 -6.75 28.46
C GLN A 43 -3.96 -6.87 29.10
N GLY A 44 -4.69 -7.87 28.65
CA GLY A 44 -5.92 -8.33 29.29
C GLY A 44 -7.17 -7.58 28.83
N TRP A 45 -8.24 -8.23 28.95
CA TRP A 45 -9.60 -7.80 28.59
C TRP A 45 -10.10 -6.63 29.45
N GLY A 46 -9.34 -5.52 29.47
CA GLY A 46 -9.81 -4.24 29.99
C GLY A 46 -10.79 -3.65 29.01
N SER A 47 -12.00 -3.41 29.44
CA SER A 47 -13.08 -2.92 28.58
C SER A 47 -12.72 -1.56 27.98
N ILE A 48 -13.19 -1.32 26.76
CA ILE A 48 -13.20 -0.02 26.06
C ILE A 48 -13.70 1.11 27.01
N GLU A 49 -14.57 0.77 27.93
CA GLU A 49 -15.11 1.64 28.99
C GLU A 49 -14.08 2.20 29.97
N THR A 50 -12.87 1.62 30.08
CA THR A 50 -11.85 2.12 31.02
C THR A 50 -10.90 3.15 30.40
N LEU A 51 -10.81 3.27 29.08
CA LEU A 51 -9.92 4.25 28.40
C LEU A 51 -10.53 5.67 28.36
N GLU A 52 -11.82 5.78 28.16
CA GLU A 52 -12.53 7.08 28.13
C GLU A 52 -12.56 7.79 29.49
N PRO A 53 -12.92 7.12 30.61
CA PRO A 53 -12.92 7.75 31.94
C PRO A 53 -11.54 8.16 32.44
N SER A 54 -10.47 7.51 31.96
CA SER A 54 -9.10 7.83 32.40
C SER A 54 -8.50 9.06 31.71
N GLY A 55 -9.13 9.58 30.64
CA GLY A 55 -8.58 10.66 29.83
C GLY A 55 -7.35 10.26 29.01
N GLU A 56 -7.05 8.96 28.90
CA GLU A 56 -5.87 8.46 28.19
C GLU A 56 -5.93 8.73 26.68
N THR A 57 -7.12 8.59 26.11
CA THR A 57 -7.35 8.91 24.69
C THR A 57 -7.01 10.37 24.37
N ALA A 58 -7.41 11.30 25.25
CA ALA A 58 -7.10 12.71 25.10
C ALA A 58 -5.59 12.98 25.20
N ARG A 59 -4.92 12.39 26.18
CA ARG A 59 -3.45 12.49 26.34
C ARG A 59 -2.68 11.93 25.14
N LEU A 60 -3.11 10.79 24.60
CA LEU A 60 -2.50 10.21 23.40
C LEU A 60 -2.70 11.12 22.20
N LYS A 61 -3.88 11.72 22.06
CA LYS A 61 -4.17 12.67 20.98
C LYS A 61 -3.30 13.92 21.08
N GLU A 62 -3.11 14.47 22.27
CA GLU A 62 -2.22 15.60 22.52
C GLU A 62 -0.77 15.25 22.15
N ARG A 63 -0.26 14.12 22.59
CA ARG A 63 1.09 13.66 22.26
C ARG A 63 1.31 13.49 20.76
N ILE A 64 0.32 12.93 20.06
CA ILE A 64 0.37 12.80 18.59
C ILE A 64 0.33 14.18 17.94
N ALA A 65 -0.49 15.10 18.44
CA ALA A 65 -0.55 16.46 17.95
C ALA A 65 0.76 17.22 18.17
N GLU A 66 1.41 17.05 19.29
CA GLU A 66 2.75 17.61 19.58
C GLU A 66 3.81 17.04 18.61
N SER A 67 3.80 15.72 18.40
CA SER A 67 4.79 15.03 17.58
C SER A 67 4.65 15.33 16.09
N TYR A 68 3.43 15.31 15.57
CA TYR A 68 3.17 15.42 14.14
C TYR A 68 2.61 16.78 13.71
N GLY A 69 2.12 17.61 14.64
CA GLY A 69 1.55 18.92 14.35
C GLY A 69 2.43 19.83 13.49
N PRO A 70 3.74 19.95 13.80
CA PRO A 70 4.67 20.72 12.97
C PRO A 70 4.75 20.24 11.53
N LEU A 71 4.67 18.91 11.32
CA LEU A 71 4.71 18.29 10.00
C LEU A 71 3.42 18.53 9.20
N LEU A 72 2.29 18.68 9.88
CA LEU A 72 0.97 18.88 9.25
C LEU A 72 0.73 20.31 8.76
N GLN A 73 1.67 21.23 9.00
CA GLN A 73 1.58 22.60 8.49
C GLN A 73 1.47 22.57 6.97
N GLY A 74 0.46 23.29 6.45
CA GLY A 74 0.16 23.33 5.02
C GLY A 74 -0.70 22.20 4.47
N ILE A 75 -1.18 21.28 5.32
CA ILE A 75 -2.25 20.33 4.97
C ILE A 75 -3.59 20.93 5.37
N ALA A 76 -4.46 21.19 4.39
CA ALA A 76 -5.71 21.91 4.62
C ALA A 76 -6.72 21.15 5.48
N ASP A 77 -6.77 19.83 5.37
CA ASP A 77 -7.71 18.97 6.11
C ASP A 77 -6.98 17.78 6.70
N ALA A 78 -6.44 17.93 7.91
CA ALA A 78 -5.79 16.88 8.67
C ALA A 78 -6.53 16.64 9.99
N GLN A 79 -6.80 15.38 10.32
CA GLN A 79 -7.49 14.98 11.53
C GLN A 79 -6.70 13.92 12.30
N ILE A 80 -6.52 14.10 13.59
CA ILE A 80 -5.92 13.11 14.49
C ILE A 80 -7.04 12.33 15.17
N LEU A 81 -7.05 11.03 14.93
CA LEU A 81 -8.02 10.09 15.48
C LEU A 81 -7.32 9.08 16.40
N VAL A 82 -7.70 9.10 17.67
CA VAL A 82 -7.28 8.08 18.63
C VAL A 82 -8.50 7.27 18.99
N VAL A 83 -8.45 5.97 18.71
CA VAL A 83 -9.57 5.06 18.96
C VAL A 83 -9.11 3.84 19.74
N PRO A 84 -9.88 3.38 20.72
CA PRO A 84 -9.59 2.15 21.43
C PRO A 84 -9.98 0.95 20.60
N GLY A 85 -9.24 -0.16 20.72
CA GLY A 85 -9.64 -1.42 20.10
C GLY A 85 -8.48 -2.24 19.51
N ILE A 86 -8.85 -3.17 18.64
CA ILE A 86 -7.90 -4.02 17.94
C ILE A 86 -7.43 -3.27 16.67
N PRO A 87 -6.12 -3.00 16.50
CA PRO A 87 -5.62 -2.10 15.47
C PRO A 87 -6.16 -2.37 14.05
N HIS A 88 -6.07 -3.59 13.57
CA HIS A 88 -6.55 -3.90 12.22
C HIS A 88 -8.07 -3.74 12.05
N ASN A 89 -8.86 -4.06 13.09
CA ASN A 89 -10.32 -3.91 13.04
C ASN A 89 -10.71 -2.43 12.97
N GLU A 90 -10.09 -1.59 13.80
CA GLU A 90 -10.42 -0.17 13.86
C GLU A 90 -9.94 0.59 12.62
N ILE A 91 -8.74 0.29 12.10
CA ILE A 91 -8.26 0.86 10.84
C ILE A 91 -9.22 0.50 9.70
N LEU A 92 -9.64 -0.76 9.58
CA LEU A 92 -10.58 -1.19 8.55
C LEU A 92 -12.00 -0.61 8.74
N ARG A 93 -12.45 -0.46 9.98
CA ARG A 93 -13.72 0.20 10.30
C ARG A 93 -13.69 1.67 9.89
N LEU A 94 -12.66 2.39 10.26
CA LEU A 94 -12.46 3.79 9.88
C LEU A 94 -12.31 3.95 8.37
N ALA A 95 -11.54 3.08 7.71
CA ALA A 95 -11.38 3.10 6.26
C ALA A 95 -12.73 2.97 5.54
N ARG A 96 -13.60 2.09 6.01
CA ARG A 96 -14.97 1.97 5.47
C ARG A 96 -15.82 3.19 5.77
N ALA A 97 -15.81 3.67 7.03
CA ALA A 97 -16.62 4.81 7.46
C ALA A 97 -16.23 6.11 6.76
N LYS A 98 -14.96 6.29 6.45
CA LYS A 98 -14.42 7.48 5.74
C LYS A 98 -14.34 7.29 4.22
N ASN A 99 -14.72 6.12 3.71
CA ASN A 99 -14.57 5.79 2.29
C ASN A 99 -13.13 6.00 1.77
N THR A 100 -12.15 5.56 2.55
CA THR A 100 -10.73 5.83 2.34
C THR A 100 -10.22 5.23 1.03
N ASP A 101 -9.42 6.01 0.31
CA ASP A 101 -8.82 5.64 -0.98
C ASP A 101 -7.41 5.07 -0.85
N LEU A 102 -6.73 5.34 0.27
CA LEU A 102 -5.38 4.87 0.54
C LEU A 102 -5.17 4.69 2.04
N ILE A 103 -4.60 3.56 2.43
CA ILE A 103 -4.07 3.36 3.78
C ILE A 103 -2.55 3.37 3.70
N VAL A 104 -1.88 4.17 4.52
CA VAL A 104 -0.42 4.23 4.62
C VAL A 104 0.00 3.73 5.99
N MET A 105 0.93 2.79 6.06
CA MET A 105 1.41 2.27 7.34
C MET A 105 2.80 1.65 7.24
N GLY A 106 3.51 1.62 8.36
CA GLY A 106 4.75 0.88 8.48
C GLY A 106 4.52 -0.63 8.59
N PRO A 107 5.54 -1.45 8.33
CA PRO A 107 5.45 -2.90 8.44
C PRO A 107 5.36 -3.38 9.90
N HIS A 108 5.86 -2.59 10.84
CA HIS A 108 5.90 -2.91 12.26
C HIS A 108 5.75 -1.66 13.15
N THR A 109 5.31 -1.85 14.38
CA THR A 109 5.51 -0.88 15.47
C THR A 109 6.86 -1.14 16.15
N ARG A 110 7.47 -0.10 16.77
CA ARG A 110 8.78 -0.21 17.45
C ARG A 110 8.86 -1.34 18.47
N GLU A 111 7.82 -1.54 19.27
CA GLU A 111 7.76 -2.61 20.27
C GLU A 111 7.85 -4.02 19.66
N TYR A 112 7.42 -4.16 18.43
CA TYR A 112 7.47 -5.42 17.72
C TYR A 112 8.82 -5.69 17.05
N GLU A 113 9.56 -4.62 16.71
CA GLU A 113 10.89 -4.73 16.09
C GLU A 113 11.93 -5.31 17.03
N GLU A 114 11.88 -4.95 18.33
CA GLU A 114 12.86 -5.44 19.32
C GLU A 114 12.66 -6.92 19.65
N THR A 115 11.44 -7.44 19.58
CA THR A 115 11.11 -8.77 20.07
C THR A 115 10.93 -9.85 19.01
N ARG A 116 10.56 -9.50 17.76
CA ARG A 116 10.16 -10.48 16.74
C ARG A 116 10.86 -10.37 15.38
N SER A 117 11.37 -9.21 14.98
CA SER A 117 11.99 -9.03 13.66
C SER A 117 13.26 -9.86 13.49
N GLN A 118 13.93 -10.15 14.58
CA GLN A 118 15.12 -11.01 14.57
C GLN A 118 14.80 -12.50 14.36
N MET A 119 13.58 -12.93 14.61
CA MET A 119 13.26 -14.36 14.61
C MET A 119 12.61 -14.91 13.34
N TRP A 120 11.77 -14.17 12.61
CA TRP A 120 10.91 -14.83 11.60
C TRP A 120 10.69 -14.08 10.28
N GLY A 121 11.16 -12.85 10.10
CA GLY A 121 10.92 -12.08 8.85
C GLY A 121 9.43 -11.93 8.51
N MET A 122 8.58 -11.80 9.52
CA MET A 122 7.12 -11.71 9.37
C MET A 122 6.68 -10.26 9.53
N ALA A 123 5.80 -9.81 8.66
CA ALA A 123 5.10 -8.53 8.83
C ALA A 123 4.26 -8.54 10.11
N GLY A 124 4.00 -7.37 10.68
CA GLY A 124 3.13 -7.26 11.84
C GLY A 124 1.70 -7.73 11.52
N SER A 125 1.07 -8.41 12.47
CA SER A 125 -0.29 -8.96 12.30
C SER A 125 -1.33 -7.90 11.89
N THR A 126 -1.11 -6.64 12.25
CA THR A 126 -1.98 -5.52 11.83
C THR A 126 -1.85 -5.26 10.34
N LEU A 127 -0.63 -5.15 9.81
CA LEU A 127 -0.38 -4.95 8.39
C LEU A 127 -0.96 -6.11 7.56
N GLU A 128 -0.71 -7.34 7.98
CA GLU A 128 -1.23 -8.52 7.29
C GLU A 128 -2.76 -8.47 7.14
N ARG A 129 -3.46 -8.24 8.25
CA ARG A 129 -4.92 -8.21 8.26
C ARG A 129 -5.51 -6.99 7.55
N VAL A 130 -4.84 -5.82 7.63
CA VAL A 130 -5.25 -4.63 6.88
C VAL A 130 -5.08 -4.88 5.39
N SER A 131 -3.92 -5.35 4.95
CA SER A 131 -3.66 -5.64 3.53
C SER A 131 -4.61 -6.70 2.97
N GLN A 132 -5.02 -7.69 3.77
CA GLN A 132 -5.99 -8.70 3.39
C GLN A 132 -7.39 -8.17 3.13
N LYS A 133 -7.86 -7.24 4.00
CA LYS A 133 -9.28 -6.87 4.10
C LYS A 133 -9.57 -5.43 3.68
N ALA A 134 -8.54 -4.65 3.36
CA ALA A 134 -8.73 -3.29 2.86
C ALA A 134 -9.43 -3.29 1.50
N ARG A 135 -10.33 -2.32 1.32
CA ARG A 135 -11.00 -2.06 0.04
C ARG A 135 -10.29 -1.03 -0.82
N CYS A 136 -9.17 -0.53 -0.35
CA CYS A 136 -8.29 0.42 -1.03
C CYS A 136 -6.87 -0.09 -0.97
N PRO A 137 -5.96 0.42 -1.81
CA PRO A 137 -4.54 0.11 -1.73
C PRO A 137 -3.97 0.36 -0.33
N VAL A 138 -3.00 -0.47 0.05
CA VAL A 138 -2.23 -0.29 1.28
C VAL A 138 -0.78 0.02 0.89
N MET A 139 -0.34 1.24 1.19
CA MET A 139 1.05 1.66 1.03
C MET A 139 1.82 1.25 2.27
N ILE A 140 2.86 0.47 2.04
CA ILE A 140 3.74 -0.04 3.10
C ILE A 140 5.05 0.74 3.00
N VAL A 141 5.41 1.42 4.08
CA VAL A 141 6.60 2.26 4.14
C VAL A 141 7.56 1.70 5.18
N HIS A 142 8.67 1.12 4.72
CA HIS A 142 9.71 0.63 5.62
C HIS A 142 10.43 1.80 6.30
N LYS A 143 10.90 1.62 7.53
CA LYS A 143 11.55 2.68 8.34
C LYS A 143 12.81 3.25 7.70
N ASP A 144 13.53 2.42 6.94
CA ASP A 144 14.79 2.81 6.30
C ASP A 144 14.57 3.50 4.94
N VAL A 145 13.32 3.66 4.52
CA VAL A 145 12.97 4.35 3.29
C VAL A 145 13.02 5.86 3.51
N THR A 146 13.80 6.55 2.69
CA THR A 146 13.83 8.01 2.65
C THR A 146 12.88 8.52 1.58
N CYS A 147 11.96 9.41 1.94
CA CYS A 147 11.10 10.08 0.97
C CYS A 147 11.91 11.01 0.08
N LYS A 148 11.77 10.87 -1.23
CA LYS A 148 12.41 11.70 -2.25
C LYS A 148 11.48 12.84 -2.67
N ASP A 149 12.03 13.84 -3.33
CA ASP A 149 11.28 14.89 -4.02
C ASP A 149 11.77 14.98 -5.49
N PRO A 150 10.94 14.64 -6.48
CA PRO A 150 9.59 14.08 -6.36
C PRO A 150 9.58 12.67 -5.75
N LEU A 151 8.43 12.31 -5.13
CA LEU A 151 8.29 11.04 -4.40
C LEU A 151 8.52 9.83 -5.31
N PHE A 152 8.12 9.90 -6.58
CA PHE A 152 8.29 8.83 -7.56
C PHE A 152 8.86 9.34 -8.88
N THR A 153 9.93 8.70 -9.33
CA THR A 153 10.54 8.85 -10.65
C THR A 153 10.52 7.54 -11.44
N ASN A 154 10.57 6.40 -10.76
CA ASN A 154 10.53 5.07 -11.35
C ASN A 154 9.60 4.17 -10.56
N ILE A 155 8.62 3.59 -11.23
CA ILE A 155 7.63 2.68 -10.65
C ILE A 155 7.80 1.31 -11.25
N LEU A 156 7.87 0.29 -10.41
CA LEU A 156 7.87 -1.12 -10.80
C LEU A 156 6.52 -1.73 -10.45
N VAL A 157 5.88 -2.40 -11.41
CA VAL A 157 4.68 -3.19 -11.19
C VAL A 157 4.96 -4.65 -11.46
N ALA A 158 4.72 -5.50 -10.49
CA ALA A 158 4.81 -6.96 -10.67
C ALA A 158 3.41 -7.54 -10.93
N THR A 159 3.29 -8.31 -12.01
CA THR A 159 2.04 -8.97 -12.41
C THR A 159 2.24 -10.47 -12.61
N ASP A 160 1.21 -11.24 -12.32
CA ASP A 160 1.11 -12.66 -12.66
C ASP A 160 -0.04 -12.95 -13.64
N PHE A 161 -0.53 -11.89 -14.30
CA PHE A 161 -1.67 -11.91 -15.22
C PHE A 161 -3.01 -12.29 -14.59
N SER A 162 -3.12 -12.32 -13.27
CA SER A 162 -4.38 -12.54 -12.58
C SER A 162 -5.27 -11.29 -12.61
N ASP A 163 -6.56 -11.47 -12.39
CA ASP A 163 -7.52 -10.35 -12.28
C ASP A 163 -7.14 -9.36 -11.16
N GLN A 164 -6.50 -9.85 -10.09
CA GLN A 164 -6.02 -8.99 -9.01
C GLN A 164 -4.83 -8.14 -9.48
N ALA A 165 -3.95 -8.71 -10.29
CA ALA A 165 -2.80 -7.98 -10.84
C ALA A 165 -3.22 -6.88 -11.82
N GLU A 166 -4.37 -7.00 -12.47
CA GLU A 166 -4.95 -5.94 -13.31
C GLU A 166 -5.14 -4.63 -12.53
N CYS A 167 -5.65 -4.71 -11.30
CA CYS A 167 -5.77 -3.54 -10.44
C CYS A 167 -4.41 -2.95 -10.08
N ALA A 168 -3.41 -3.79 -9.79
CA ALA A 168 -2.06 -3.32 -9.50
C ALA A 168 -1.43 -2.57 -10.68
N VAL A 169 -1.57 -3.10 -11.91
CA VAL A 169 -1.10 -2.44 -13.13
C VAL A 169 -1.82 -1.12 -13.35
N SER A 170 -3.14 -1.08 -13.13
CA SER A 170 -3.93 0.15 -13.26
C SER A 170 -3.48 1.23 -12.27
N TYR A 171 -3.30 0.90 -10.99
CA TYR A 171 -2.80 1.85 -9.99
C TYR A 171 -1.37 2.31 -10.31
N GLY A 172 -0.48 1.40 -10.69
CA GLY A 172 0.89 1.74 -11.11
C GLY A 172 0.90 2.71 -12.29
N GLY A 173 0.05 2.46 -13.30
CA GLY A 173 -0.11 3.33 -14.46
C GLY A 173 -0.66 4.72 -14.08
N GLN A 174 -1.66 4.79 -13.21
CA GLN A 174 -2.19 6.06 -12.72
C GLN A 174 -1.13 6.84 -11.95
N MET A 175 -0.38 6.19 -11.06
CA MET A 175 0.72 6.81 -10.32
C MET A 175 1.80 7.32 -11.27
N ALA A 176 2.20 6.52 -12.28
CA ALA A 176 3.18 6.94 -13.28
C ALA A 176 2.75 8.20 -14.02
N ARG A 177 1.48 8.29 -14.45
CA ARG A 177 0.95 9.51 -15.09
C ARG A 177 0.94 10.71 -14.15
N GLN A 178 0.50 10.53 -12.90
CA GLN A 178 0.40 11.62 -11.92
C GLN A 178 1.76 12.19 -11.52
N TYR A 179 2.79 11.35 -11.46
CA TYR A 179 4.14 11.77 -11.10
C TYR A 179 5.06 11.97 -12.32
N LYS A 180 4.58 11.72 -13.54
CA LYS A 180 5.38 11.69 -14.77
C LYS A 180 6.58 10.76 -14.63
N ALA A 181 6.38 9.66 -13.91
CA ALA A 181 7.39 8.66 -13.62
C ALA A 181 7.52 7.63 -14.74
N GLY A 182 8.71 7.03 -14.87
CA GLY A 182 8.90 5.81 -15.66
C GLY A 182 8.14 4.64 -15.03
N LEU A 183 7.66 3.73 -15.86
CA LEU A 183 6.94 2.54 -15.43
C LEU A 183 7.58 1.29 -16.04
N THR A 184 7.95 0.35 -15.20
CA THR A 184 8.34 -1.00 -15.62
C THR A 184 7.29 -1.99 -15.15
N VAL A 185 6.71 -2.75 -16.08
CA VAL A 185 5.80 -3.86 -15.77
C VAL A 185 6.55 -5.16 -15.93
N MET A 186 6.62 -5.98 -14.88
CA MET A 186 7.37 -7.23 -14.92
C MET A 186 6.52 -8.45 -14.58
N HIS A 187 6.93 -9.58 -15.13
CA HIS A 187 6.43 -10.91 -14.76
C HIS A 187 7.59 -11.84 -14.39
N VAL A 188 7.41 -12.62 -13.34
CA VAL A 188 8.34 -13.69 -12.97
C VAL A 188 7.75 -15.02 -13.40
N ALA A 189 8.34 -15.62 -14.41
CA ALA A 189 7.86 -16.87 -15.01
C ALA A 189 8.21 -18.10 -14.17
N GLU A 190 7.26 -18.99 -14.05
CA GLU A 190 7.44 -20.32 -13.46
C GLU A 190 7.43 -21.43 -14.51
N GLY A 191 6.90 -21.13 -15.71
CA GLY A 191 6.70 -22.07 -16.81
C GLY A 191 7.85 -22.11 -17.84
N PRO A 192 7.70 -22.92 -18.89
CA PRO A 192 8.69 -23.06 -19.95
C PRO A 192 8.69 -21.91 -20.98
N GLU A 193 7.73 -20.97 -20.90
CA GLU A 193 7.59 -19.85 -21.85
C GLU A 193 8.90 -19.07 -21.98
N SER A 194 9.28 -18.70 -23.20
CA SER A 194 10.50 -17.92 -23.43
C SER A 194 10.34 -16.47 -22.92
N HIS A 195 11.46 -15.81 -22.68
CA HIS A 195 11.47 -14.39 -22.29
C HIS A 195 10.69 -13.53 -23.31
N GLY A 196 10.92 -13.75 -24.61
CA GLY A 196 10.25 -12.97 -25.67
C GLY A 196 8.74 -13.18 -25.72
N GLU A 197 8.26 -14.41 -25.50
CA GLU A 197 6.82 -14.71 -25.45
C GLU A 197 6.14 -13.99 -24.28
N ILE A 198 6.78 -14.00 -23.09
CA ILE A 198 6.24 -13.34 -21.91
C ILE A 198 6.22 -11.82 -22.09
N VAL A 199 7.30 -11.21 -22.58
CA VAL A 199 7.36 -9.77 -22.86
C VAL A 199 6.32 -9.39 -23.91
N GLY A 200 6.19 -10.15 -24.99
CA GLY A 200 5.15 -9.94 -26.01
C GLY A 200 3.73 -10.02 -25.43
N ARG A 201 3.49 -10.94 -24.48
CA ARG A 201 2.21 -11.04 -23.77
C ARG A 201 1.97 -9.83 -22.85
N LEU A 202 2.98 -9.41 -22.08
CA LEU A 202 2.90 -8.19 -21.25
C LEU A 202 2.56 -6.96 -22.09
N GLU A 203 3.24 -6.80 -23.23
CA GLU A 203 2.99 -5.70 -24.14
C GLU A 203 1.57 -5.73 -24.73
N SER A 204 1.14 -6.88 -25.22
CA SER A 204 -0.19 -7.00 -25.84
C SER A 204 -1.32 -6.75 -24.86
N VAL A 205 -1.17 -7.18 -23.59
CA VAL A 205 -2.20 -7.05 -22.55
C VAL A 205 -2.22 -5.64 -21.94
N TYR A 206 -1.04 -5.08 -21.63
CA TYR A 206 -0.98 -3.90 -20.77
C TYR A 206 -0.65 -2.60 -21.51
N ARG A 207 0.09 -2.63 -22.63
CA ARG A 207 0.45 -1.41 -23.36
C ARG A 207 -0.74 -0.53 -23.75
N PRO A 208 -1.88 -1.06 -24.24
CA PRO A 208 -3.04 -0.23 -24.56
C PRO A 208 -3.60 0.55 -23.37
N ARG A 209 -3.46 0.01 -22.16
CA ARG A 209 -3.96 0.63 -20.91
C ARG A 209 -2.96 1.59 -20.27
N LEU A 210 -1.71 1.53 -20.70
CA LEU A 210 -0.60 2.32 -20.17
C LEU A 210 -0.21 3.45 -21.11
N ASP A 211 -1.07 3.78 -22.05
CA ASP A 211 -0.87 4.90 -22.97
C ASP A 211 -0.70 6.23 -22.22
N GLY A 212 0.06 7.14 -22.80
CA GLY A 212 0.40 8.43 -22.20
C GLY A 212 1.50 8.39 -21.12
N ILE A 213 2.13 7.23 -20.85
CA ILE A 213 3.30 7.12 -20.00
C ILE A 213 4.56 7.19 -20.87
N ALA A 214 5.35 8.25 -20.69
CA ALA A 214 6.47 8.57 -21.59
C ALA A 214 7.56 7.47 -21.63
N ALA A 215 7.83 6.82 -20.48
CA ALA A 215 8.79 5.74 -20.36
C ALA A 215 8.10 4.50 -19.77
N CYS A 216 7.65 3.59 -20.62
CA CYS A 216 7.00 2.35 -20.22
C CYS A 216 7.74 1.15 -20.81
N SER A 217 8.28 0.28 -19.97
CA SER A 217 8.99 -0.95 -20.34
C SER A 217 8.32 -2.19 -19.78
N PHE A 218 8.61 -3.33 -20.43
CA PHE A 218 8.10 -4.64 -20.03
C PHE A 218 9.25 -5.62 -19.89
N GLU A 219 9.26 -6.33 -18.75
CA GLU A 219 10.36 -7.20 -18.38
C GLU A 219 9.86 -8.58 -17.93
N ALA A 220 10.62 -9.61 -18.25
CA ALA A 220 10.36 -10.95 -17.80
C ALA A 220 11.59 -11.52 -17.10
N CYS A 221 11.39 -12.20 -15.98
CA CYS A 221 12.45 -12.86 -15.22
C CYS A 221 12.07 -14.30 -14.92
N ARG A 222 13.04 -15.10 -14.50
CA ARG A 222 12.84 -16.45 -13.95
C ARG A 222 13.47 -16.54 -12.60
N GLY A 223 12.80 -17.18 -11.66
CA GLY A 223 13.33 -17.40 -10.33
C GLY A 223 12.26 -17.30 -9.25
N LYS A 224 12.69 -17.08 -8.01
CA LYS A 224 11.77 -16.86 -6.90
C LYS A 224 11.16 -15.45 -7.02
N PRO A 225 9.84 -15.32 -7.11
CA PRO A 225 9.19 -14.01 -7.38
C PRO A 225 9.67 -12.88 -6.49
N SER A 226 9.71 -13.08 -5.17
CA SER A 226 10.16 -12.02 -4.24
C SER A 226 11.59 -11.55 -4.50
N MET A 227 12.48 -12.48 -4.83
CA MET A 227 13.89 -12.16 -5.10
C MET A 227 14.06 -11.38 -6.40
N GLU A 228 13.35 -11.84 -7.45
CA GLU A 228 13.45 -11.19 -8.77
C GLU A 228 12.80 -9.79 -8.78
N ILE A 229 11.69 -9.62 -8.05
CA ILE A 229 11.06 -8.29 -7.90
C ILE A 229 12.00 -7.32 -7.16
N LEU A 230 12.63 -7.76 -6.07
CA LEU A 230 13.60 -6.93 -5.34
C LEU A 230 14.82 -6.61 -6.21
N ARG A 231 15.36 -7.59 -6.94
CA ARG A 231 16.48 -7.40 -7.85
C ARG A 231 16.12 -6.40 -8.97
N MET A 232 14.97 -6.57 -9.60
CA MET A 232 14.50 -5.67 -10.64
C MET A 232 14.26 -4.26 -10.06
N GLY A 233 13.64 -4.16 -8.88
CA GLY A 233 13.43 -2.88 -8.20
C GLY A 233 14.74 -2.11 -7.99
N GLN A 234 15.80 -2.78 -7.58
CA GLN A 234 17.14 -2.17 -7.47
C GLN A 234 17.71 -1.79 -8.86
N GLN A 235 17.57 -2.67 -9.84
CA GLN A 235 18.10 -2.47 -11.19
C GLN A 235 17.49 -1.25 -11.89
N VAL A 236 16.18 -1.05 -11.77
CA VAL A 236 15.47 0.10 -12.36
C VAL A 236 15.47 1.34 -11.45
N GLY A 237 16.03 1.23 -10.23
CA GLY A 237 15.99 2.30 -9.24
C GLY A 237 14.56 2.65 -8.82
N ALA A 238 13.72 1.66 -8.59
CA ALA A 238 12.33 1.87 -8.26
C ALA A 238 12.16 2.65 -6.95
N ASP A 239 11.28 3.64 -6.97
CA ASP A 239 10.84 4.41 -5.81
C ASP A 239 9.53 3.84 -5.25
N LEU A 240 8.80 3.08 -6.07
CA LEU A 240 7.57 2.39 -5.72
C LEU A 240 7.53 1.01 -6.40
N ILE A 241 7.21 -0.02 -5.61
CA ILE A 241 6.87 -1.35 -6.12
C ILE A 241 5.37 -1.59 -5.87
N VAL A 242 4.62 -1.85 -6.94
CA VAL A 242 3.17 -2.13 -6.87
C VAL A 242 2.93 -3.60 -7.16
N MET A 243 2.17 -4.27 -6.30
CA MET A 243 1.88 -5.69 -6.42
C MET A 243 0.45 -6.01 -6.01
N ALA A 244 -0.14 -7.01 -6.64
CA ALA A 244 -1.41 -7.55 -6.20
C ALA A 244 -1.23 -8.42 -4.95
N HIS A 245 -2.23 -8.34 -4.08
CA HIS A 245 -2.38 -9.23 -2.95
C HIS A 245 -3.21 -10.45 -3.38
N HIS A 246 -2.74 -11.67 -3.05
CA HIS A 246 -3.43 -12.93 -3.35
C HIS A 246 -3.82 -13.15 -4.80
N SER A 247 -2.89 -12.97 -5.69
CA SER A 247 -3.12 -13.11 -7.12
C SER A 247 -3.61 -14.50 -7.56
N ARG A 248 -3.29 -15.56 -6.81
CA ARG A 248 -3.63 -16.95 -7.17
C ARG A 248 -4.61 -17.64 -6.24
N GLU A 249 -4.91 -17.10 -5.05
CA GLU A 249 -5.82 -17.72 -4.09
C GLU A 249 -7.20 -17.10 -4.20
N SER A 250 -8.20 -17.93 -4.49
CA SER A 250 -9.59 -17.53 -4.60
C SER A 250 -10.31 -17.42 -3.26
N ASP A 251 -9.74 -18.00 -2.19
CA ASP A 251 -10.32 -18.00 -0.84
C ASP A 251 -9.63 -16.94 0.05
N PRO A 252 -10.28 -15.78 0.29
CA PRO A 252 -9.69 -14.70 1.09
C PRO A 252 -9.40 -15.08 2.55
N GLU A 253 -10.04 -16.14 3.09
CA GLU A 253 -9.84 -16.56 4.47
C GLU A 253 -8.58 -17.41 4.65
N LYS A 254 -8.13 -18.07 3.59
CA LYS A 254 -6.90 -18.86 3.58
C LYS A 254 -5.67 -18.09 3.15
N ALA A 255 -5.89 -16.88 2.65
CA ALA A 255 -4.85 -16.05 2.12
C ALA A 255 -4.12 -15.32 3.26
N PHE A 256 -2.95 -15.78 3.62
CA PHE A 256 -1.96 -14.97 4.34
C PHE A 256 -1.41 -13.91 3.40
N LEU A 257 -0.86 -12.82 3.95
CA LEU A 257 -0.05 -11.90 3.13
C LEU A 257 0.90 -12.77 2.33
N GLY A 258 0.67 -12.90 1.03
CA GLY A 258 1.39 -13.84 0.21
C GLY A 258 2.88 -13.68 0.47
N SER A 259 3.61 -14.77 0.58
CA SER A 259 5.04 -14.76 0.94
C SER A 259 5.84 -13.76 0.09
N THR A 260 5.42 -13.52 -1.15
CA THR A 260 6.03 -12.55 -2.07
C THR A 260 5.81 -11.11 -1.63
N VAL A 261 4.56 -10.70 -1.34
CA VAL A 261 4.25 -9.33 -0.91
C VAL A 261 4.94 -8.99 0.40
N THR A 262 4.88 -9.91 1.38
CA THR A 262 5.56 -9.75 2.67
C THR A 262 7.07 -9.61 2.49
N GLN A 263 7.67 -10.50 1.71
CA GLN A 263 9.12 -10.47 1.49
C GLN A 263 9.57 -9.19 0.78
N VAL A 264 8.82 -8.72 -0.20
CA VAL A 264 9.12 -7.47 -0.88
C VAL A 264 8.92 -6.29 0.06
N ALA A 265 7.79 -6.20 0.76
CA ALA A 265 7.49 -5.09 1.66
C ALA A 265 8.49 -4.93 2.81
N LEU A 266 9.07 -6.05 3.29
CA LEU A 266 10.07 -6.04 4.37
C LEU A 266 11.49 -5.76 3.89
N ASN A 267 11.80 -5.97 2.61
CA ASN A 267 13.18 -5.91 2.10
C ASN A 267 13.37 -4.87 0.98
N ALA A 268 12.29 -4.25 0.49
CA ALA A 268 12.41 -3.23 -0.52
C ALA A 268 13.03 -1.95 0.05
N PRO A 269 14.00 -1.34 -0.65
CA PRO A 269 14.59 -0.06 -0.25
C PRO A 269 13.70 1.14 -0.64
N CYS A 270 12.48 0.90 -1.04
CA CYS A 270 11.51 1.89 -1.51
C CYS A 270 10.10 1.56 -0.99
N LEU A 271 9.14 2.44 -1.30
CA LEU A 271 7.74 2.21 -0.93
C LEU A 271 7.18 0.99 -1.66
N THR A 272 6.29 0.25 -1.00
CA THR A 272 5.58 -0.88 -1.60
C THR A 272 4.08 -0.67 -1.48
N MET A 273 3.35 -0.85 -2.58
CA MET A 273 1.89 -0.77 -2.60
C MET A 273 1.29 -2.16 -2.82
N SER A 274 0.51 -2.61 -1.84
CA SER A 274 -0.29 -3.83 -1.94
C SER A 274 -1.70 -3.48 -2.40
N VAL A 275 -2.18 -4.11 -3.47
CA VAL A 275 -3.48 -3.83 -4.07
C VAL A 275 -4.33 -5.09 -4.06
N ASN A 276 -5.52 -5.01 -3.46
CA ASN A 276 -6.53 -6.05 -3.54
C ASN A 276 -7.39 -5.86 -4.80
N ARG A 277 -8.04 -6.92 -5.24
CA ARG A 277 -9.09 -6.81 -6.25
C ARG A 277 -10.26 -6.01 -5.67
N HIS A 278 -10.62 -4.94 -6.34
CA HIS A 278 -11.77 -4.12 -5.97
C HIS A 278 -12.85 -4.21 -7.04
N PHE A 279 -14.08 -4.41 -6.58
CA PHE A 279 -15.27 -4.34 -7.44
C PHE A 279 -15.75 -2.90 -7.63
N ASP A 280 -15.06 -1.92 -7.06
CA ASP A 280 -15.39 -0.52 -7.24
C ASP A 280 -14.56 0.13 -8.37
N LEU A 281 -15.06 1.22 -8.92
CA LEU A 281 -14.48 1.92 -10.06
C LEU A 281 -13.19 2.69 -9.77
N ARG A 282 -12.62 2.58 -8.57
CA ARG A 282 -11.48 3.39 -8.13
C ARG A 282 -10.20 3.06 -8.87
N CYS A 283 -10.00 1.80 -9.22
CA CYS A 283 -8.86 1.41 -10.05
C CYS A 283 -9.03 1.80 -11.53
N GLY A 284 -10.17 2.37 -11.93
CA GLY A 284 -10.49 2.67 -13.32
C GLY A 284 -10.83 1.46 -14.17
N LEU A 285 -10.90 0.27 -13.58
CA LEU A 285 -11.31 -0.96 -14.25
C LEU A 285 -12.79 -1.22 -13.97
N MET A 286 -13.54 -1.51 -15.02
CA MET A 286 -14.91 -2.00 -14.92
C MET A 286 -14.92 -3.52 -15.08
N TYR A 287 -15.74 -4.18 -14.30
CA TYR A 287 -15.96 -5.62 -14.41
C TYR A 287 -17.39 -5.88 -14.84
N ASP A 288 -17.57 -6.84 -15.73
CA ASP A 288 -18.91 -7.33 -16.09
C ASP A 288 -19.49 -8.20 -14.97
N GLN A 289 -20.73 -8.65 -15.15
CA GLN A 289 -21.43 -9.50 -14.19
C GLN A 289 -20.74 -10.86 -13.96
N THR A 290 -19.84 -11.27 -14.86
CA THR A 290 -19.04 -12.50 -14.75
C THR A 290 -17.69 -12.27 -14.06
N GLY A 291 -17.37 -11.01 -13.72
CA GLY A 291 -16.12 -10.62 -13.10
C GLY A 291 -14.95 -10.47 -14.07
N LYS A 292 -15.20 -10.40 -15.37
CA LYS A 292 -14.19 -10.08 -16.37
C LYS A 292 -14.03 -8.58 -16.51
N VAL A 293 -12.79 -8.14 -16.76
CA VAL A 293 -12.48 -6.73 -17.03
C VAL A 293 -13.16 -6.31 -18.32
N VAL A 294 -13.99 -5.28 -18.24
CA VAL A 294 -14.56 -4.59 -19.41
C VAL A 294 -13.77 -3.29 -19.57
N GLU A 295 -13.37 -2.96 -20.78
CA GLU A 295 -12.71 -1.68 -21.04
C GLU A 295 -13.65 -0.54 -20.64
N ALA A 296 -13.17 0.32 -19.72
CA ALA A 296 -13.88 1.55 -19.43
C ALA A 296 -13.76 2.44 -20.68
N GLU A 297 -14.86 2.64 -21.38
CA GLU A 297 -14.94 3.72 -22.36
C GLU A 297 -14.51 5.01 -21.64
N ALA A 298 -13.46 5.64 -22.17
CA ALA A 298 -12.97 6.90 -21.65
C ALA A 298 -14.14 7.89 -21.56
N ARG A 299 -14.64 8.14 -20.37
CA ARG A 299 -15.54 9.28 -20.14
C ARG A 299 -14.70 10.54 -20.26
N VAL A 300 -14.92 11.22 -21.37
CA VAL A 300 -14.47 12.59 -21.69
C VAL A 300 -14.89 13.55 -20.57
#